data_e15f2395b58337cda368899ee1b2c18c
#
_entry.id   e15f2395b58337cda368899ee1b2c18c
#
_cell.length_a   1.000
_cell.length_b   1.000
_cell.length_c   1.000
_cell.angle_alpha   90.00
_cell.angle_beta   90.00
_cell.angle_gamma   90.00
#
_symmetry.space_group_name_H-M   'P 1'
#
loop_
_entity.id
_entity.type
_entity.pdbx_description
1 polymer ?
#
loop_
_entity_poly.entity_id
_entity_poly.type
_entity_poly.pdbx_seq_one_letter_code
_entity_poly.pdbx_strand_id
1 'polypeptide(L)'
;MLLQTSGTGTQTTGSFTASGPWSIAWSFDCGADVGASLFVDIFNASDRTPDFENRGVDVESEQHAADTSHFTHPGTFYLQVTTTCDWKLRVFE
;
A
#
# COMPACT_ATOMS: atom_id res chain seq x y z
N MET A 1 15.46 -0.04 -2.44
CA MET A 1 14.18 0.45 -1.89
C MET A 1 13.59 1.51 -2.78
N LEU A 2 12.34 1.36 -3.18
CA LEU A 2 11.68 2.27 -4.11
C LEU A 2 10.92 3.39 -3.37
N LEU A 3 10.33 3.07 -2.22
CA LEU A 3 9.57 4.02 -1.42
C LEU A 3 9.48 3.53 0.01
N GLN A 4 9.58 4.44 0.97
CA GLN A 4 9.32 4.13 2.38
C GLN A 4 8.51 5.30 2.96
N THR A 5 7.36 4.98 3.56
CA THR A 5 6.47 6.01 4.09
C THR A 5 5.64 5.46 5.23
N SER A 6 5.13 6.35 6.05
CA SER A 6 4.25 6.01 7.17
C SER A 6 3.28 7.16 7.38
N GLY A 7 2.20 6.87 8.10
CA GLY A 7 1.21 7.90 8.41
C GLY A 7 0.10 7.39 9.28
N THR A 8 -0.89 8.23 9.48
CA THR A 8 -2.12 7.93 10.21
C THR A 8 -3.29 8.35 9.34
N GLY A 9 -4.26 7.44 9.16
CA GLY A 9 -5.43 7.72 8.34
C GLY A 9 -5.16 7.61 6.85
N THR A 10 -6.12 8.04 6.06
CA THR A 10 -6.07 7.94 4.60
C THR A 10 -5.10 8.95 4.02
N GLN A 11 -4.16 8.48 3.20
CA GLN A 11 -3.16 9.31 2.55
C GLN A 11 -2.78 8.75 1.18
N THR A 12 -2.28 9.64 0.31
CA THR A 12 -1.73 9.27 -0.98
C THR A 12 -0.21 9.43 -0.93
N THR A 13 0.52 8.43 -1.39
CA THR A 13 1.99 8.45 -1.36
C THR A 13 2.57 9.20 -2.56
N GLY A 14 3.88 9.46 -2.51
CA GLY A 14 4.62 9.86 -3.70
C GLY A 14 4.73 8.71 -4.70
N SER A 15 5.23 8.98 -5.89
CA SER A 15 5.38 7.97 -6.92
C SER A 15 6.71 7.23 -6.79
N PHE A 16 6.74 6.03 -7.35
CA PHE A 16 7.94 5.21 -7.45
C PHE A 16 7.92 4.47 -8.78
N THR A 17 9.08 4.00 -9.23
CA THR A 17 9.21 3.25 -10.48
C THR A 17 9.73 1.85 -10.18
N ALA A 18 9.00 0.84 -10.65
CA ALA A 18 9.41 -0.56 -10.57
C ALA A 18 9.79 -1.04 -11.97
N SER A 19 10.97 -1.64 -12.10
CA SER A 19 11.49 -2.11 -13.39
C SER A 19 11.14 -3.57 -13.67
N GLY A 20 10.64 -4.28 -12.67
CA GLY A 20 10.27 -5.69 -12.77
C GLY A 20 9.37 -6.06 -11.61
N PRO A 21 9.35 -7.32 -11.17
CA PRO A 21 8.55 -7.70 -10.01
C PRO A 21 8.95 -6.89 -8.77
N TRP A 22 7.97 -6.50 -7.98
CA TRP A 22 8.17 -5.63 -6.82
C TRP A 22 7.25 -6.05 -5.69
N SER A 23 7.49 -5.51 -4.50
CA SER A 23 6.76 -5.92 -3.30
C SER A 23 6.46 -4.74 -2.40
N ILE A 24 5.41 -4.87 -1.60
CA ILE A 24 5.07 -3.94 -0.53
C ILE A 24 5.12 -4.69 0.79
N ALA A 25 6.02 -4.29 1.69
CA ALA A 25 5.97 -4.69 3.09
C ALA A 25 5.11 -3.67 3.81
N TRP A 26 4.01 -4.13 4.39
CA TRP A 26 3.04 -3.24 5.02
C TRP A 26 2.76 -3.68 6.45
N SER A 27 2.40 -2.70 7.27
CA SER A 27 1.93 -2.96 8.62
C SER A 27 0.97 -1.86 9.04
N PHE A 28 0.05 -2.19 9.94
CA PHE A 28 -0.82 -1.19 10.54
C PHE A 28 -1.17 -1.59 11.97
N ASP A 29 -1.54 -0.58 12.75
CA ASP A 29 -1.92 -0.77 14.15
C ASP A 29 -3.09 0.16 14.44
N CYS A 30 -4.23 -0.41 14.77
CA CYS A 30 -5.47 0.30 15.08
C CYS A 30 -5.74 0.38 16.58
N GLY A 31 -4.80 -0.08 17.40
CA GLY A 31 -4.98 -0.06 18.84
C GLY A 31 -6.15 -0.93 19.29
N ALA A 32 -7.11 -0.32 19.97
CA ALA A 32 -8.29 -1.04 20.47
C ALA A 32 -9.47 -1.04 19.49
N ASP A 33 -9.31 -0.48 18.30
CA ASP A 33 -10.39 -0.39 17.31
C ASP A 33 -10.58 -1.72 16.61
N VAL A 34 -11.69 -2.39 16.91
CA VAL A 34 -12.04 -3.70 16.36
C VAL A 34 -12.82 -3.51 15.07
N GLY A 35 -12.45 -4.27 14.03
CA GLY A 35 -13.12 -4.19 12.75
C GLY A 35 -12.54 -3.14 11.82
N ALA A 36 -11.42 -2.57 12.18
CA ALA A 36 -10.70 -1.65 11.31
C ALA A 36 -10.09 -2.38 10.11
N SER A 37 -9.74 -1.64 9.08
CA SER A 37 -9.23 -2.21 7.85
C SER A 37 -8.10 -1.36 7.28
N LEU A 38 -7.31 -1.97 6.41
CA LEU A 38 -6.28 -1.30 5.63
C LEU A 38 -6.48 -1.68 4.16
N PHE A 39 -6.61 -0.67 3.31
CA PHE A 39 -6.65 -0.86 1.86
C PHE A 39 -5.52 -0.05 1.25
N VAL A 40 -4.75 -0.66 0.36
CA VAL A 40 -3.73 0.02 -0.42
C VAL A 40 -4.06 -0.20 -1.89
N ASP A 41 -4.45 0.86 -2.57
CA ASP A 41 -4.76 0.82 -3.99
C ASP A 41 -3.56 1.31 -4.80
N ILE A 42 -3.29 0.65 -5.90
CA ILE A 42 -2.15 0.96 -6.77
C ILE A 42 -2.67 1.70 -8.00
N PHE A 43 -2.13 2.89 -8.23
CA PHE A 43 -2.52 3.74 -9.36
C PHE A 43 -1.32 3.98 -10.27
N ASN A 44 -1.60 4.05 -11.57
CA ASN A 44 -0.61 4.47 -12.56
C ASN A 44 -0.33 5.96 -12.38
N ALA A 45 0.94 6.33 -12.22
CA ALA A 45 1.31 7.72 -11.99
C ALA A 45 1.11 8.59 -13.22
N SER A 46 1.19 8.01 -14.41
CA SER A 46 1.12 8.76 -15.68
C SER A 46 -0.27 9.36 -15.94
N ASP A 47 -1.34 8.62 -15.60
CA ASP A 47 -2.72 9.03 -15.92
C ASP A 47 -3.65 8.97 -14.72
N ARG A 48 -3.15 8.59 -13.54
CA ARG A 48 -3.89 8.48 -12.27
C ARG A 48 -5.05 7.50 -12.33
N THR A 49 -4.93 6.46 -13.16
CA THR A 49 -5.93 5.40 -13.23
C THR A 49 -5.51 4.21 -12.38
N PRO A 50 -6.48 3.45 -11.81
CA PRO A 50 -6.15 2.23 -11.09
C PRO A 50 -5.40 1.24 -11.98
N ASP A 51 -4.41 0.56 -11.41
CA ASP A 51 -3.70 -0.47 -12.13
C ASP A 51 -4.38 -1.81 -11.90
N PHE A 52 -5.02 -2.35 -12.93
CA PHE A 52 -5.74 -3.62 -12.82
C PHE A 52 -4.84 -4.84 -12.86
N GLU A 53 -3.56 -4.68 -13.21
CA GLU A 53 -2.59 -5.77 -13.21
C GLU A 53 -2.07 -6.07 -11.80
N ASN A 54 -1.92 -5.04 -10.97
CA ASN A 54 -1.51 -5.15 -9.57
C ASN A 54 -2.73 -4.88 -8.68
N ARG A 55 -3.07 -5.83 -7.80
CA ARG A 55 -4.33 -5.76 -7.05
C ARG A 55 -4.27 -4.98 -5.75
N GLY A 56 -3.09 -4.63 -5.29
CA GLY A 56 -2.97 -3.90 -4.03
C GLY A 56 -3.13 -4.77 -2.79
N VAL A 57 -3.43 -4.12 -1.67
CA VAL A 57 -3.56 -4.77 -0.36
C VAL A 57 -4.97 -4.53 0.18
N ASP A 58 -5.61 -5.58 0.69
CA ASP A 58 -6.95 -5.52 1.24
C ASP A 58 -6.99 -6.37 2.52
N VAL A 59 -7.05 -5.71 3.68
CA VAL A 59 -7.08 -6.38 4.98
C VAL A 59 -8.26 -5.82 5.77
N GLU A 60 -9.13 -6.69 6.25
CA GLU A 60 -10.34 -6.30 6.94
C GLU A 60 -10.43 -6.94 8.32
N SER A 61 -11.07 -6.23 9.26
CA SER A 61 -11.45 -6.74 10.59
C SER A 61 -10.25 -7.17 11.44
N GLU A 62 -9.13 -6.46 11.33
CA GLU A 62 -7.93 -6.71 12.11
C GLU A 62 -7.58 -5.49 12.95
N GLN A 63 -7.10 -5.71 14.18
CA GLN A 63 -6.60 -4.63 15.04
C GLN A 63 -5.19 -4.23 14.65
N HIS A 64 -4.39 -5.19 14.24
CA HIS A 64 -3.04 -4.96 13.73
C HIS A 64 -2.65 -6.13 12.83
N ALA A 65 -1.81 -5.87 11.86
CA ALA A 65 -1.27 -6.90 10.98
C ALA A 65 -0.02 -6.39 10.29
N ALA A 66 0.78 -7.31 9.79
CA ALA A 66 1.95 -7.00 8.99
C ALA A 66 2.20 -8.16 8.04
N ASP A 67 2.52 -7.86 6.81
CA ASP A 67 2.83 -8.86 5.80
C ASP A 67 3.54 -8.21 4.62
N THR A 68 3.89 -9.03 3.63
CA THR A 68 4.48 -8.57 2.38
C THR A 68 3.63 -9.08 1.23
N SER A 69 3.23 -8.19 0.34
CA SER A 69 2.48 -8.51 -0.86
C SER A 69 3.39 -8.36 -2.08
N HIS A 70 3.26 -9.27 -3.04
CA HIS A 70 4.11 -9.33 -4.23
C HIS A 70 3.32 -8.99 -5.47
N PHE A 71 3.94 -8.22 -6.36
CA PHE A 71 3.34 -7.76 -7.61
C PHE A 71 4.30 -8.02 -8.76
N THR A 72 3.78 -8.18 -9.96
CA THR A 72 4.58 -8.56 -11.12
C THR A 72 4.61 -7.52 -12.23
N HIS A 73 3.65 -6.60 -12.26
CA HIS A 73 3.54 -5.63 -13.34
C HIS A 73 4.45 -4.42 -13.09
N PRO A 74 5.44 -4.15 -13.95
CA PRO A 74 6.33 -2.99 -13.78
C PRO A 74 5.66 -1.70 -14.23
N GLY A 75 6.22 -0.57 -13.80
CA GLY A 75 5.74 0.74 -14.19
C GLY A 75 6.03 1.78 -13.13
N THR A 76 5.48 2.97 -13.33
CA THR A 76 5.54 4.05 -12.36
C THR A 76 4.18 4.20 -11.71
N PHE A 77 4.15 4.06 -10.38
CA PHE A 77 2.91 3.99 -9.62
C PHE A 77 2.97 4.94 -8.43
N TYR A 78 1.79 5.24 -7.88
CA TYR A 78 1.67 5.75 -6.52
C TYR A 78 0.59 4.95 -5.80
N LEU A 79 0.56 5.05 -4.48
CA LEU A 79 -0.35 4.27 -3.66
C LEU A 79 -1.33 5.19 -2.93
N GLN A 80 -2.57 4.75 -2.85
CA GLN A 80 -3.57 5.39 -2.00
C GLN A 80 -3.87 4.46 -0.84
N VAL A 81 -3.56 4.93 0.37
CA VAL A 81 -3.79 4.17 1.61
C VAL A 81 -5.11 4.64 2.20
N THR A 82 -6.03 3.71 2.43
CA THR A 82 -7.32 3.99 3.04
C THR A 82 -7.43 3.20 4.34
N THR A 83 -7.39 3.91 5.45
CA THR A 83 -7.47 3.32 6.79
C THR A 83 -7.74 4.42 7.81
N THR A 84 -8.13 4.04 9.02
CA THR A 84 -8.22 4.96 10.16
C THR A 84 -7.06 4.78 11.13
N CYS A 85 -6.12 3.91 10.83
CA CYS A 85 -5.08 3.44 11.73
C CYS A 85 -3.73 4.03 11.39
N ASP A 86 -2.75 3.82 12.29
CA ASP A 86 -1.34 4.09 12.00
C ASP A 86 -0.83 3.01 11.06
N TRP A 87 -0.04 3.39 10.05
CA TRP A 87 0.45 2.44 9.06
C TRP A 87 1.87 2.76 8.61
N LYS A 88 2.55 1.74 8.11
CA LYS A 88 3.88 1.84 7.52
C LYS A 88 3.94 1.02 6.25
N LEU A 89 4.57 1.56 5.22
CA LEU A 89 4.78 0.89 3.94
C LEU A 89 6.25 0.99 3.53
N ARG A 90 6.74 -0.09 2.95
CA ARG A 90 8.05 -0.13 2.32
C ARG A 90 7.92 -0.84 0.98
N VAL A 91 8.23 -0.15 -0.12
CA VAL A 91 8.16 -0.68 -1.46
C VAL A 91 9.57 -1.01 -1.92
N PHE A 92 9.76 -2.22 -2.45
CA PHE A 92 11.08 -2.68 -2.87
C PHE A 92 10.98 -3.70 -4.01
N GLU A 93 12.08 -3.87 -4.72
CA GLU A 93 12.21 -4.88 -5.77
C GLU A 93 12.99 -6.10 -5.30
#